data_1f60c8634300f69917134d5e2ea5fba4
#
_entry.id   1f60c8634300f69917134d5e2ea5fba4
#
_cell.length_a   1.000
_cell.length_b   1.000
_cell.length_c   1.000
_cell.angle_alpha   90.00
_cell.angle_beta   90.00
_cell.angle_gamma   90.00
#
_symmetry.space_group_name_H-M   'P 1'
#
loop_
_entity.id
_entity.type
_entity.pdbx_description
1 polymer ?
#
loop_
_entity_poly.entity_id
_entity_poly.type
_entity_poly.pdbx_seq_one_letter_code
_entity_poly.pdbx_strand_id
1 'polypeptide(L)'
;FNARFGDPETEVVLPRLKSDIVEIFSAVADGWELEHPLEWHDFSTVGVVLASKGYPGNYAKGAVIEGLDEVDGAVYHMGTASKEGRIVTAGGRVAIVVCAAPTLGEALEKCNREVGKVRCDNLFHRTDIGRKAIK
;
A
#
# COMPACT_ATOMS: atom_id res chain seq x y z
N PHE A 1 -0.74 3.34 -17.86
CA PHE A 1 0.00 4.30 -17.02
C PHE A 1 -0.91 5.45 -16.63
N ASN A 2 -0.75 5.94 -15.39
CA ASN A 2 -1.44 7.14 -14.93
C ASN A 2 -0.57 8.38 -15.21
N ALA A 3 -1.21 9.50 -15.54
CA ALA A 3 -0.52 10.80 -15.64
C ALA A 3 -0.36 11.49 -14.27
N ARG A 4 -0.64 10.80 -13.20
CA ARG A 4 -0.57 11.22 -11.80
C ARG A 4 -0.16 10.02 -10.96
N PHE A 5 0.16 10.23 -9.70
CA PHE A 5 0.36 9.12 -8.77
C PHE A 5 -0.89 8.26 -8.70
N GLY A 6 -0.72 6.96 -8.97
CA GLY A 6 -1.80 5.98 -8.94
C GLY A 6 -2.06 5.46 -7.53
N ASP A 7 -3.22 4.88 -7.34
CA ASP A 7 -3.62 4.14 -6.17
C ASP A 7 -3.96 2.70 -6.63
N PRO A 8 -3.18 1.70 -6.25
CA PRO A 8 -2.26 1.60 -5.08
C PRO A 8 -0.75 1.74 -5.43
N GLU A 9 -0.36 2.42 -6.48
CA GLU A 9 1.04 2.48 -6.92
C GLU A 9 1.87 3.43 -6.04
N THR A 10 1.26 4.53 -5.57
CA THR A 10 1.91 5.53 -4.73
C THR A 10 2.49 4.92 -3.47
N GLU A 11 1.74 4.03 -2.83
CA GLU A 11 2.07 3.39 -1.57
C GLU A 11 3.27 2.44 -1.66
N VAL A 12 3.62 1.98 -2.87
CA VAL A 12 4.79 1.13 -3.09
C VAL A 12 5.97 1.88 -3.72
N VAL A 13 5.73 3.01 -4.39
CA VAL A 13 6.79 3.79 -5.03
C VAL A 13 7.41 4.78 -4.05
N LEU A 14 6.60 5.59 -3.35
CA LEU A 14 7.11 6.64 -2.48
C LEU A 14 7.96 6.15 -1.30
N PRO A 15 7.70 5.01 -0.66
CA PRO A 15 8.59 4.50 0.39
C PRO A 15 10.03 4.25 -0.08
N ARG A 16 10.26 4.10 -1.38
CA ARG A 16 11.60 3.95 -1.96
C ARG A 16 12.27 5.28 -2.26
N LEU A 17 11.53 6.38 -2.30
CA LEU A 17 12.10 7.70 -2.56
C LEU A 17 12.90 8.16 -1.33
N LYS A 18 14.17 8.51 -1.55
CA LYS A 18 15.07 9.04 -0.52
C LYS A 18 15.14 10.57 -0.57
N SER A 19 14.99 11.14 -1.78
CA SER A 19 14.94 12.60 -1.98
C SER A 19 13.68 13.18 -1.33
N ASP A 20 13.76 14.45 -0.90
CA ASP A 20 12.63 15.17 -0.32
C ASP A 20 11.52 15.39 -1.36
N ILE A 21 10.34 14.83 -1.10
CA ILE A 21 9.19 14.94 -2.00
C ILE A 21 8.66 16.37 -2.11
N VAL A 22 8.85 17.20 -1.08
CA VAL A 22 8.39 18.60 -1.07
C VAL A 22 9.26 19.42 -2.01
N GLU A 23 10.58 19.22 -2.00
CA GLU A 23 11.49 19.86 -2.95
C GLU A 23 11.14 19.49 -4.38
N ILE A 24 10.90 18.18 -4.65
CA ILE A 24 10.53 17.70 -5.98
C ILE A 24 9.23 18.36 -6.45
N PHE A 25 8.21 18.38 -5.62
CA PHE A 25 6.91 18.95 -5.99
C PHE A 25 6.97 20.46 -6.14
N SER A 26 7.73 21.17 -5.31
CA SER A 26 7.94 22.60 -5.46
C SER A 26 8.65 22.93 -6.77
N ALA A 27 9.72 22.22 -7.08
CA ALA A 27 10.44 22.41 -8.35
C ALA A 27 9.54 22.18 -9.56
N VAL A 28 8.73 21.11 -9.55
CA VAL A 28 7.77 20.83 -10.63
C VAL A 28 6.71 21.91 -10.74
N ALA A 29 6.17 22.40 -9.62
CA ALA A 29 5.12 23.41 -9.59
C ALA A 29 5.62 24.78 -10.08
N ASP A 30 6.86 25.13 -9.75
CA ASP A 30 7.48 26.40 -10.11
C ASP A 30 8.21 26.35 -11.45
N GLY A 31 8.31 25.18 -12.09
CA GLY A 31 8.99 24.98 -13.36
C GLY A 31 10.52 25.06 -13.24
N TRP A 32 11.08 24.75 -12.07
CA TRP A 32 12.53 24.71 -11.84
C TRP A 32 13.10 23.33 -12.17
N GLU A 33 14.38 23.31 -12.52
CA GLU A 33 15.15 22.07 -12.56
C GLU A 33 15.54 21.65 -11.15
N LEU A 34 15.53 20.35 -10.89
CA LEU A 34 16.06 19.81 -9.64
C LEU A 34 17.59 20.01 -9.62
N GLU A 35 18.11 20.49 -8.51
CA GLU A 35 19.56 20.71 -8.35
C GLU A 35 20.34 19.38 -8.39
N HIS A 36 19.71 18.30 -7.97
CA HIS A 36 20.32 16.97 -7.90
C HIS A 36 19.40 15.90 -8.49
N PRO A 37 19.96 14.81 -9.06
CA PRO A 37 19.18 13.64 -9.46
C PRO A 37 18.40 13.05 -8.29
N LEU A 38 17.23 12.43 -8.58
CA LEU A 38 16.45 11.75 -7.57
C LEU A 38 17.23 10.57 -6.97
N GLU A 39 17.29 10.51 -5.66
CA GLU A 39 17.86 9.40 -4.92
C GLU A 39 16.76 8.42 -4.48
N TRP A 40 17.09 7.13 -4.55
CA TRP A 40 16.20 6.03 -4.17
C TRP A 40 16.90 5.10 -3.18
N HIS A 41 16.12 4.53 -2.26
CA HIS A 41 16.59 3.45 -1.43
C HIS A 41 16.78 2.17 -2.25
N ASP A 42 17.84 1.44 -1.95
CA ASP A 42 18.18 0.17 -2.60
C ASP A 42 17.49 -1.01 -1.89
N PHE A 43 16.16 -1.02 -1.91
CA PHE A 43 15.35 -2.12 -1.47
C PHE A 43 14.12 -2.27 -2.37
N SER A 44 13.51 -3.44 -2.36
CA SER A 44 12.24 -3.71 -3.06
C SER A 44 11.06 -3.51 -2.12
N THR A 45 9.93 -3.07 -2.68
CA THR A 45 8.66 -2.95 -1.98
C THR A 45 7.58 -3.79 -2.65
N VAL A 46 6.73 -4.39 -1.84
CA VAL A 46 5.53 -5.10 -2.28
C VAL A 46 4.35 -4.59 -1.49
N GLY A 47 3.26 -4.27 -2.18
CA GLY A 47 1.99 -3.88 -1.56
C GLY A 47 0.88 -4.85 -1.93
N VAL A 48 0.13 -5.30 -0.93
CA VAL A 48 -1.04 -6.16 -1.11
C VAL A 48 -2.28 -5.45 -0.60
N VAL A 49 -3.22 -5.20 -1.53
CA VAL A 49 -4.50 -4.54 -1.21
C VAL A 49 -5.46 -5.52 -0.57
N LEU A 50 -6.04 -5.10 0.55
CA LEU A 50 -7.16 -5.75 1.21
C LEU A 50 -8.45 -5.11 0.70
N ALA A 51 -9.29 -5.89 0.05
CA ALA A 51 -10.54 -5.41 -0.55
C ALA A 51 -11.76 -6.05 0.13
N SER A 52 -12.88 -5.33 0.16
CA SER A 52 -14.14 -5.85 0.65
C SER A 52 -14.65 -6.98 -0.25
N LYS A 53 -15.13 -8.07 0.33
CA LYS A 53 -15.76 -9.17 -0.41
C LYS A 53 -16.92 -8.64 -1.27
N GLY A 54 -16.87 -9.00 -2.56
CA GLY A 54 -17.81 -8.51 -3.58
C GLY A 54 -17.28 -7.36 -4.43
N TYR A 55 -16.20 -6.67 -4.01
CA TYR A 55 -15.56 -5.66 -4.85
C TYR A 55 -14.99 -6.27 -6.16
N PRO A 56 -15.15 -5.62 -7.35
CA PRO A 56 -15.64 -4.24 -7.60
C PRO A 56 -17.18 -4.10 -7.70
N GLY A 57 -17.96 -5.17 -7.48
CA GLY A 57 -19.42 -5.13 -7.43
C GLY A 57 -19.94 -4.63 -6.06
N ASN A 58 -21.08 -5.15 -5.64
CA ASN A 58 -21.69 -4.79 -4.35
C ASN A 58 -20.92 -5.41 -3.19
N TYR A 59 -20.62 -4.62 -2.16
CA TYR A 59 -19.94 -5.04 -0.96
C TYR A 59 -20.54 -4.42 0.30
N ALA A 60 -20.44 -5.12 1.42
CA ALA A 60 -20.86 -4.64 2.73
C ALA A 60 -19.79 -3.71 3.34
N LYS A 61 -20.23 -2.80 4.22
CA LYS A 61 -19.38 -1.88 4.97
C LYS A 61 -19.61 -2.07 6.47
N GLY A 62 -18.71 -1.55 7.30
CA GLY A 62 -18.85 -1.51 8.74
C GLY A 62 -18.31 -2.76 9.46
N ALA A 63 -17.66 -3.68 8.76
CA ALA A 63 -17.00 -4.83 9.38
C ALA A 63 -15.73 -4.36 10.12
N VAL A 64 -15.54 -4.81 11.36
CA VAL A 64 -14.38 -4.49 12.18
C VAL A 64 -13.12 -5.12 11.60
N ILE A 65 -12.04 -4.38 11.60
CA ILE A 65 -10.71 -4.82 11.16
C ILE A 65 -9.80 -4.86 12.38
N GLU A 66 -9.18 -5.99 12.62
CA GLU A 66 -8.24 -6.22 13.72
C GLU A 66 -6.86 -6.55 13.18
N GLY A 67 -5.82 -6.38 14.02
CA GLY A 67 -4.45 -6.75 13.70
C GLY A 67 -3.70 -5.83 12.76
N LEU A 68 -4.22 -4.64 12.44
CA LEU A 68 -3.51 -3.64 11.64
C LEU A 68 -2.22 -3.15 12.33
N ASP A 69 -2.24 -3.08 13.64
CA ASP A 69 -1.13 -2.70 14.53
C ASP A 69 -0.10 -3.84 14.76
N GLU A 70 -0.45 -5.08 14.41
CA GLU A 70 0.42 -6.23 14.49
C GLU A 70 1.34 -6.39 13.25
N VAL A 71 1.08 -5.63 12.19
CA VAL A 71 1.80 -5.72 10.91
C VAL A 71 3.22 -5.15 11.04
N ASP A 72 4.23 -5.97 10.73
CA ASP A 72 5.62 -5.51 10.55
C ASP A 72 5.81 -5.00 9.11
N GLY A 73 5.34 -3.78 8.88
CA GLY A 73 5.31 -3.09 7.60
C GLY A 73 4.52 -1.80 7.70
N ALA A 74 4.26 -1.16 6.57
CA ALA A 74 3.37 -0.02 6.53
C ALA A 74 1.94 -0.47 6.20
N VAL A 75 0.96 0.11 6.89
CA VAL A 75 -0.45 -0.05 6.57
C VAL A 75 -1.00 1.31 6.17
N TYR A 76 -1.45 1.43 4.93
CA TYR A 76 -2.10 2.65 4.45
C TYR A 76 -3.61 2.42 4.34
N HIS A 77 -4.36 3.33 4.95
CA HIS A 77 -5.82 3.31 4.91
C HIS A 77 -6.33 3.85 3.57
N MET A 78 -7.18 3.09 2.89
CA MET A 78 -7.77 3.46 1.60
C MET A 78 -9.28 3.72 1.74
N GLY A 79 -10.01 2.78 2.32
CA GLY A 79 -11.45 2.84 2.53
C GLY A 79 -11.83 2.30 3.90
N THR A 80 -11.30 2.91 4.95
CA THR A 80 -11.62 2.63 6.34
C THR A 80 -12.38 3.79 6.98
N ALA A 81 -13.05 3.54 8.08
CA ALA A 81 -13.63 4.55 8.96
C ALA A 81 -13.38 4.16 10.42
N SER A 82 -13.46 5.15 11.31
CA SER A 82 -13.51 4.89 12.75
C SER A 82 -14.97 4.81 13.22
N LYS A 83 -15.30 3.76 13.94
CA LYS A 83 -16.62 3.59 14.57
C LYS A 83 -16.44 3.05 15.98
N GLU A 84 -16.90 3.81 16.98
CA GLU A 84 -16.81 3.43 18.40
C GLU A 84 -15.39 3.04 18.82
N GLY A 85 -14.39 3.80 18.35
CA GLY A 85 -12.96 3.55 18.65
C GLY A 85 -12.33 2.37 17.90
N ARG A 86 -13.05 1.71 17.00
CA ARG A 86 -12.57 0.60 16.17
C ARG A 86 -12.46 1.02 14.70
N ILE A 87 -11.51 0.45 13.99
CA ILE A 87 -11.39 0.62 12.54
C ILE A 87 -12.34 -0.37 11.85
N VAL A 88 -13.11 0.15 10.90
CA VAL A 88 -14.09 -0.65 10.14
C VAL A 88 -13.94 -0.44 8.62
N THR A 89 -14.43 -1.39 7.84
CA THR A 89 -14.49 -1.27 6.38
C THR A 89 -15.48 -0.18 5.97
N ALA A 90 -15.09 0.70 5.03
CA ALA A 90 -15.93 1.79 4.51
C ALA A 90 -15.87 1.93 2.98
N GLY A 91 -14.98 1.22 2.31
CA GLY A 91 -14.77 1.26 0.86
C GLY A 91 -14.59 -0.12 0.23
N GLY A 92 -14.45 -0.16 -1.09
CA GLY A 92 -14.17 -1.38 -1.84
C GLY A 92 -12.72 -1.84 -1.66
N ARG A 93 -11.75 -0.96 -1.90
CA ARG A 93 -10.36 -1.13 -1.46
C ARG A 93 -10.26 -0.51 -0.08
N VAL A 94 -9.84 -1.29 0.91
CA VAL A 94 -9.98 -0.94 2.32
C VAL A 94 -8.66 -0.49 2.93
N ALA A 95 -7.61 -1.25 2.70
CA ALA A 95 -6.25 -0.93 3.14
C ALA A 95 -5.24 -1.60 2.22
N ILE A 96 -3.99 -1.15 2.28
CA ILE A 96 -2.87 -1.83 1.65
C ILE A 96 -1.79 -2.08 2.71
N VAL A 97 -1.28 -3.30 2.75
CA VAL A 97 -0.09 -3.67 3.51
C VAL A 97 1.11 -3.57 2.60
N VAL A 98 2.11 -2.79 2.97
CA VAL A 98 3.34 -2.60 2.20
C VAL A 98 4.53 -3.05 3.02
N CYS A 99 5.32 -3.95 2.44
CA CYS A 99 6.55 -4.45 3.05
C CYS A 99 7.75 -4.15 2.15
N ALA A 100 8.87 -3.86 2.79
CA ALA A 100 10.17 -3.68 2.15
C ALA A 100 11.13 -4.79 2.57
N ALA A 101 12.01 -5.20 1.64
CA ALA A 101 13.13 -6.10 1.89
C ALA A 101 14.22 -5.90 0.83
N PRO A 102 15.44 -6.42 1.03
CA PRO A 102 16.54 -6.26 0.07
C PRO A 102 16.19 -6.77 -1.33
N THR A 103 15.46 -7.85 -1.44
CA THR A 103 15.03 -8.43 -2.73
C THR A 103 13.51 -8.44 -2.87
N LEU A 104 13.04 -8.49 -4.12
CA LEU A 104 11.60 -8.59 -4.41
C LEU A 104 10.98 -9.86 -3.86
N GLY A 105 11.72 -10.99 -3.90
CA GLY A 105 11.26 -12.27 -3.34
C GLY A 105 11.02 -12.18 -1.83
N GLU A 106 11.99 -11.66 -1.09
CA GLU A 106 11.88 -11.46 0.37
C GLU A 106 10.77 -10.48 0.73
N ALA A 107 10.62 -9.38 -0.04
CA ALA A 107 9.55 -8.41 0.18
C ALA A 107 8.17 -9.05 -0.04
N LEU A 108 8.03 -9.91 -1.05
CA LEU A 108 6.80 -10.66 -1.33
C LEU A 108 6.47 -11.66 -0.22
N GLU A 109 7.44 -12.45 0.21
CA GLU A 109 7.25 -13.41 1.30
C GLU A 109 6.86 -12.71 2.60
N LYS A 110 7.58 -11.61 2.93
CA LYS A 110 7.25 -10.78 4.09
C LYS A 110 5.83 -10.25 3.98
N CYS A 111 5.46 -9.63 2.86
CA CYS A 111 4.15 -9.01 2.69
C CYS A 111 3.01 -10.04 2.81
N ASN A 112 3.14 -11.22 2.20
CA ASN A 112 2.15 -12.28 2.31
C ASN A 112 1.97 -12.77 3.75
N ARG A 113 3.04 -12.88 4.52
CA ARG A 113 2.98 -13.24 5.94
C ARG A 113 2.28 -12.15 6.76
N GLU A 114 2.64 -10.89 6.51
CA GLU A 114 2.12 -9.75 7.27
C GLU A 114 0.64 -9.49 6.99
N VAL A 115 0.19 -9.65 5.76
CA VAL A 115 -1.25 -9.58 5.38
C VAL A 115 -2.08 -10.58 6.18
N GLY A 116 -1.52 -11.76 6.48
CA GLY A 116 -2.21 -12.80 7.27
C GLY A 116 -2.51 -12.40 8.73
N LYS A 117 -1.90 -11.35 9.25
CA LYS A 117 -2.17 -10.81 10.59
C LYS A 117 -3.45 -9.96 10.64
N VAL A 118 -3.86 -9.40 9.50
CA VAL A 118 -5.08 -8.59 9.42
C VAL A 118 -6.30 -9.50 9.41
N ARG A 119 -7.18 -9.34 10.38
CA ARG A 119 -8.37 -10.18 10.60
C ARG A 119 -9.64 -9.38 10.34
N CYS A 120 -10.41 -9.81 9.36
CA CYS A 120 -11.75 -9.30 9.07
C CYS A 120 -12.45 -10.24 8.09
N ASP A 121 -13.58 -10.78 8.47
CA ASP A 121 -14.32 -11.74 7.64
C ASP A 121 -14.81 -11.15 6.30
N ASN A 122 -14.94 -9.82 6.22
CA ASN A 122 -15.38 -9.12 5.01
C ASN A 122 -14.22 -8.73 4.08
N LEU A 123 -12.99 -9.11 4.37
CA LEU A 123 -11.83 -8.80 3.53
C LEU A 123 -11.37 -10.02 2.73
N PHE A 124 -10.80 -9.74 1.57
CA PHE A 124 -10.01 -10.67 0.78
C PHE A 124 -8.83 -9.94 0.13
N HIS A 125 -7.85 -10.69 -0.31
CA HIS A 125 -6.72 -10.20 -1.09
C HIS A 125 -6.33 -11.22 -2.16
N ARG A 126 -5.56 -10.75 -3.15
CA ARG A 126 -4.98 -11.63 -4.17
C ARG A 126 -3.70 -12.27 -3.65
N THR A 127 -3.49 -13.54 -3.98
CA THR A 127 -2.32 -14.32 -3.59
C THR A 127 -1.27 -14.43 -4.69
N ASP A 128 -1.51 -13.83 -5.86
CA ASP A 128 -0.64 -13.88 -7.04
C ASP A 128 0.12 -12.58 -7.31
N ILE A 129 0.03 -11.60 -6.38
CA ILE A 129 0.71 -10.31 -6.50
C ILE A 129 2.22 -10.52 -6.61
N GLY A 130 2.87 -9.81 -7.54
CA GLY A 130 4.32 -9.82 -7.71
C GLY A 130 4.90 -11.08 -8.38
N ARG A 131 4.17 -12.19 -8.50
CA ARG A 131 4.69 -13.47 -9.03
C ARG A 131 5.29 -13.37 -10.43
N LYS A 132 4.73 -12.50 -11.28
CA LYS A 132 5.22 -12.31 -12.67
C LYS A 132 6.56 -11.58 -12.73
N ALA A 133 6.93 -10.86 -11.69
CA ALA A 133 8.18 -10.10 -11.61
C ALA A 133 9.34 -10.89 -11.00
N ILE A 134 9.05 -12.03 -10.40
CA ILE A 134 10.06 -12.99 -9.89
C ILE A 134 10.35 -13.99 -11.01
N LYS A 135 11.57 -13.91 -11.55
CA LYS A 135 12.08 -14.88 -12.55
C LYS A 135 12.86 -15.97 -11.86
#